data_0fdf6345d34aaab73ed40f912bd3ba6c
#
_entry.id   0fdf6345d34aaab73ed40f912bd3ba6c
#
_cell.length_a   1.000
_cell.length_b   1.000
_cell.length_c   1.000
_cell.angle_alpha   90.00
_cell.angle_beta   90.00
_cell.angle_gamma   90.00
#
_symmetry.space_group_name_H-M   'P 1'
#
loop_
_entity.id
_entity.type
_entity.pdbx_description
1 polymer ?
#
loop_
_entity_poly.entity_id
_entity_poly.type
_entity_poly.pdbx_seq_one_letter_code
_entity_poly.pdbx_strand_id
1 'polypeptide(L)'
;MPGLSVAIIAKDEEDRLPATLASAAFADEVVVVVDAASTDGTERVARAAGARVLVRPFDGFGPQKNAAADAAAHPWVLSLDADEVVTPPLARAIRVTIDGTPAAAAFRVRIHLEFLGRALRFGRHAVVTPARLFRRDRARFSPDAVHERLLFEGPAPTLSGRVLHRSYRDLAHYLAKLDRYTTLAAGERFAAGARPSRVPALRFAWDVFDRAVLHLGLLDGAPGLAFAVLSAGNTWFRNRKLAELRRTAAGREPS
;
A
#
# COMPACT_ATOMS: atom_id res chain seq x y z
N MET A 1 24.14 -9.38 -17.49
CA MET A 1 23.03 -8.46 -17.14
C MET A 1 22.99 -8.28 -15.64
N PRO A 2 22.74 -7.08 -15.11
CA PRO A 2 22.60 -6.90 -13.68
C PRO A 2 21.40 -7.69 -13.16
N GLY A 3 21.56 -8.45 -12.08
CA GLY A 3 20.48 -9.24 -11.50
C GLY A 3 19.47 -8.37 -10.74
N LEU A 4 18.23 -8.86 -10.65
CA LEU A 4 17.08 -8.25 -9.97
C LEU A 4 16.54 -9.19 -8.90
N SER A 5 16.44 -8.71 -7.67
CA SER A 5 15.67 -9.35 -6.61
C SER A 5 14.35 -8.60 -6.39
N VAL A 6 13.24 -9.35 -6.24
CA VAL A 6 11.97 -8.80 -5.74
C VAL A 6 11.92 -9.04 -4.23
N ALA A 7 11.77 -7.97 -3.46
CA ALA A 7 11.73 -7.98 -2.01
C ALA A 7 10.29 -7.70 -1.54
N ILE A 8 9.69 -8.66 -0.82
CA ILE A 8 8.30 -8.62 -0.38
C ILE A 8 8.26 -8.69 1.15
N ILE A 9 7.37 -7.92 1.77
CA ILE A 9 7.01 -8.07 3.18
C ILE A 9 5.59 -8.60 3.28
N ALA A 10 5.33 -9.53 4.21
CA ALA A 10 4.04 -10.21 4.31
C ALA A 10 3.64 -10.48 5.77
N LYS A 11 2.34 -10.35 6.05
CA LYS A 11 1.69 -10.79 7.29
C LYS A 11 0.25 -11.18 7.00
N ASP A 12 -0.11 -12.43 7.29
CA ASP A 12 -1.47 -12.97 7.09
C ASP A 12 -1.99 -12.75 5.65
N GLU A 13 -1.15 -13.14 4.66
CA GLU A 13 -1.36 -12.89 3.22
C GLU A 13 -1.42 -14.18 2.38
N GLU A 14 -1.75 -15.32 3.00
CA GLU A 14 -1.82 -16.63 2.32
C GLU A 14 -2.64 -16.58 1.02
N ASP A 15 -3.73 -15.82 1.01
CA ASP A 15 -4.64 -15.73 -0.13
C ASP A 15 -4.12 -14.85 -1.28
N ARG A 16 -3.37 -13.78 -0.98
CA ARG A 16 -2.97 -12.75 -1.96
C ARG A 16 -1.56 -12.91 -2.46
N LEU A 17 -0.67 -13.40 -1.59
CA LEU A 17 0.75 -13.62 -1.90
C LEU A 17 0.99 -14.47 -3.15
N PRO A 18 0.21 -15.53 -3.49
CA PRO A 18 0.43 -16.31 -4.71
C PRO A 18 0.39 -15.47 -5.99
N ALA A 19 -0.52 -14.51 -6.09
CA ALA A 19 -0.63 -13.65 -7.27
C ALA A 19 0.56 -12.68 -7.38
N THR A 20 1.04 -12.15 -6.26
CA THR A 20 2.24 -11.31 -6.18
C THR A 20 3.48 -12.09 -6.60
N LEU A 21 3.68 -13.30 -6.06
CA LEU A 21 4.80 -14.19 -6.41
C LEU A 21 4.79 -14.56 -7.90
N ALA A 22 3.64 -14.94 -8.44
CA ALA A 22 3.50 -15.25 -9.86
C ALA A 22 3.87 -14.04 -10.74
N SER A 23 3.51 -12.82 -10.34
CA SER A 23 3.84 -11.60 -11.07
C SER A 23 5.32 -11.22 -10.97
N ALA A 24 6.04 -11.74 -9.99
CA ALA A 24 7.46 -11.53 -9.77
C ALA A 24 8.36 -12.53 -10.52
N ALA A 25 7.81 -13.50 -11.25
CA ALA A 25 8.55 -14.54 -11.98
C ALA A 25 9.54 -14.00 -13.04
N PHE A 26 9.49 -12.73 -13.39
CA PHE A 26 10.47 -12.08 -14.27
C PHE A 26 11.77 -11.70 -13.54
N ALA A 27 11.82 -11.79 -12.22
CA ALA A 27 13.00 -11.51 -11.40
C ALA A 27 13.94 -12.74 -11.34
N ASP A 28 15.20 -12.51 -10.99
CA ASP A 28 16.20 -13.57 -10.82
C ASP A 28 16.10 -14.20 -9.42
N GLU A 29 15.52 -13.47 -8.46
CA GLU A 29 15.30 -13.90 -7.09
C GLU A 29 14.05 -13.24 -6.51
N VAL A 30 13.35 -13.97 -5.64
CA VAL A 30 12.29 -13.42 -4.79
C VAL A 30 12.65 -13.66 -3.33
N VAL A 31 12.66 -12.60 -2.53
CA VAL A 31 12.86 -12.63 -1.08
C VAL A 31 11.56 -12.22 -0.41
N VAL A 32 11.08 -13.03 0.53
CA VAL A 32 9.87 -12.72 1.31
C VAL A 32 10.25 -12.65 2.79
N VAL A 33 9.99 -11.50 3.41
CA VAL A 33 10.09 -11.35 4.87
C VAL A 33 8.69 -11.49 5.46
N VAL A 34 8.50 -12.55 6.22
CA VAL A 34 7.23 -12.86 6.90
C VAL A 34 7.31 -12.35 8.33
N ASP A 35 6.26 -11.64 8.78
CA ASP A 35 6.11 -11.28 10.19
C ASP A 35 5.97 -12.56 11.03
N ALA A 36 6.77 -12.70 12.09
CA ALA A 36 6.72 -13.84 13.02
C ALA A 36 5.35 -13.96 13.73
N ALA A 37 4.54 -12.90 13.74
CA ALA A 37 3.17 -12.92 14.24
C ALA A 37 2.13 -13.32 13.18
N SER A 38 2.54 -13.78 11.97
CA SER A 38 1.64 -14.39 11.01
C SER A 38 1.06 -15.69 11.55
N THR A 39 -0.24 -15.87 11.39
CA THR A 39 -0.98 -17.02 11.93
C THR A 39 -1.54 -17.96 10.86
N ASP A 40 -1.42 -17.57 9.58
CA ASP A 40 -1.90 -18.32 8.41
C ASP A 40 -0.75 -19.05 7.67
N GLY A 41 -1.04 -19.58 6.48
CA GLY A 41 -0.07 -20.28 5.63
C GLY A 41 0.86 -19.38 4.82
N THR A 42 1.01 -18.11 5.12
CA THR A 42 1.84 -17.15 4.35
C THR A 42 3.26 -17.65 4.13
N GLU A 43 3.94 -18.13 5.18
CA GLU A 43 5.31 -18.68 5.07
C GLU A 43 5.36 -19.92 4.16
N ARG A 44 4.43 -20.84 4.33
CA ARG A 44 4.33 -22.06 3.54
C ARG A 44 4.14 -21.74 2.05
N VAL A 45 3.27 -20.81 1.73
CA VAL A 45 3.01 -20.35 0.35
C VAL A 45 4.26 -19.74 -0.28
N ALA A 46 4.98 -18.88 0.45
CA ALA A 46 6.21 -18.26 -0.03
C ALA A 46 7.30 -19.31 -0.34
N ARG A 47 7.52 -20.28 0.57
CA ARG A 47 8.50 -21.35 0.38
C ARG A 47 8.12 -22.28 -0.79
N ALA A 48 6.84 -22.64 -0.91
CA ALA A 48 6.36 -23.48 -2.00
C ALA A 48 6.54 -22.85 -3.39
N ALA A 49 6.54 -21.53 -3.47
CA ALA A 49 6.83 -20.78 -4.69
C ALA A 49 8.34 -20.62 -4.98
N GLY A 50 9.22 -21.19 -4.18
CA GLY A 50 10.67 -21.11 -4.35
C GLY A 50 11.29 -19.79 -3.86
N ALA A 51 10.55 -18.96 -3.11
CA ALA A 51 11.10 -17.73 -2.56
C ALA A 51 12.07 -18.01 -1.40
N ARG A 52 13.09 -17.17 -1.28
CA ARG A 52 13.92 -17.11 -0.07
C ARG A 52 13.12 -16.44 1.05
N VAL A 53 12.82 -17.18 2.12
CA VAL A 53 11.96 -16.70 3.21
C VAL A 53 12.77 -16.41 4.46
N LEU A 54 12.56 -15.23 5.02
CA LEU A 54 13.01 -14.82 6.35
C LEU A 54 11.79 -14.62 7.24
N VAL A 55 11.80 -15.20 8.44
CA VAL A 55 10.77 -14.96 9.47
C VAL A 55 11.39 -14.10 10.56
N ARG A 56 10.77 -12.95 10.87
CA ARG A 56 11.26 -12.05 11.91
C ARG A 56 10.10 -11.26 12.55
N PRO A 57 10.23 -10.83 13.81
CA PRO A 57 9.27 -9.91 14.43
C PRO A 57 9.16 -8.60 13.63
N PHE A 58 7.96 -8.04 13.58
CA PHE A 58 7.71 -6.74 12.98
C PHE A 58 8.20 -5.62 13.89
N ASP A 59 9.12 -4.80 13.41
CA ASP A 59 9.70 -3.64 14.10
C ASP A 59 9.47 -2.32 13.33
N GLY A 60 8.55 -2.34 12.34
CA GLY A 60 8.20 -1.23 11.49
C GLY A 60 8.32 -1.55 10.00
N PHE A 61 7.60 -0.81 9.16
CA PHE A 61 7.62 -1.05 7.72
C PHE A 61 8.99 -0.80 7.09
N GLY A 62 9.67 0.29 7.48
CA GLY A 62 11.02 0.59 6.97
C GLY A 62 12.05 -0.48 7.31
N PRO A 63 12.23 -0.87 8.58
CA PRO A 63 13.09 -1.97 9.00
C PRO A 63 12.77 -3.29 8.32
N GLN A 64 11.48 -3.63 8.15
CA GLN A 64 11.05 -4.87 7.50
C GLN A 64 11.43 -4.89 6.01
N LYS A 65 11.20 -3.78 5.28
CA LYS A 65 11.60 -3.62 3.87
C LYS A 65 13.11 -3.61 3.70
N ASN A 66 13.85 -3.00 4.65
CA ASN A 66 15.31 -3.06 4.65
C ASN A 66 15.82 -4.48 4.86
N ALA A 67 15.24 -5.26 5.78
CA ALA A 67 15.63 -6.64 5.99
C ALA A 67 15.44 -7.49 4.72
N ALA A 68 14.36 -7.27 3.95
CA ALA A 68 14.14 -7.93 2.67
C ALA A 68 15.18 -7.50 1.61
N ALA A 69 15.51 -6.21 1.55
CA ALA A 69 16.52 -5.69 0.64
C ALA A 69 17.94 -6.15 1.01
N ASP A 70 18.27 -6.21 2.30
CA ASP A 70 19.58 -6.67 2.79
C ASP A 70 19.80 -8.17 2.49
N ALA A 71 18.73 -8.97 2.51
CA ALA A 71 18.77 -10.39 2.16
C ALA A 71 18.84 -10.66 0.64
N ALA A 72 18.55 -9.66 -0.19
CA ALA A 72 18.60 -9.79 -1.64
C ALA A 72 20.01 -10.04 -2.16
N ALA A 73 20.17 -11.00 -3.08
CA ALA A 73 21.47 -11.36 -3.67
C ALA A 73 21.90 -10.37 -4.77
N HIS A 74 20.94 -9.70 -5.42
CA HIS A 74 21.21 -8.89 -6.60
C HIS A 74 21.31 -7.39 -6.31
N PRO A 75 22.01 -6.61 -7.17
CA PRO A 75 22.22 -5.18 -6.95
C PRO A 75 20.94 -4.34 -7.12
N TRP A 76 19.99 -4.78 -7.95
CA TRP A 76 18.71 -4.14 -8.13
C TRP A 76 17.64 -4.83 -7.29
N VAL A 77 16.85 -4.03 -6.57
CA VAL A 77 15.76 -4.50 -5.73
C VAL A 77 14.47 -3.80 -6.15
N LEU A 78 13.42 -4.58 -6.42
CA LEU A 78 12.05 -4.11 -6.53
C LEU A 78 11.32 -4.44 -5.22
N SER A 79 10.92 -3.42 -4.46
CA SER A 79 10.13 -3.61 -3.24
C SER A 79 8.64 -3.66 -3.56
N LEU A 80 7.97 -4.72 -3.11
CA LEU A 80 6.52 -4.91 -3.23
C LEU A 80 5.91 -5.24 -1.86
N ASP A 81 4.63 -4.89 -1.71
CA ASP A 81 3.80 -5.41 -0.64
C ASP A 81 3.13 -6.73 -1.09
N ALA A 82 2.72 -7.60 -0.17
CA ALA A 82 2.25 -8.96 -0.49
C ALA A 82 0.94 -9.01 -1.31
N ASP A 83 0.25 -7.88 -1.44
CA ASP A 83 -0.99 -7.69 -2.19
C ASP A 83 -0.80 -6.83 -3.46
N GLU A 84 0.45 -6.68 -3.93
CA GLU A 84 0.82 -5.91 -5.11
C GLU A 84 1.22 -6.82 -6.28
N VAL A 85 0.61 -6.63 -7.44
CA VAL A 85 0.83 -7.44 -8.65
C VAL A 85 1.47 -6.61 -9.75
N VAL A 86 2.64 -7.02 -10.21
CA VAL A 86 3.38 -6.36 -11.30
C VAL A 86 2.73 -6.68 -12.64
N THR A 87 2.41 -5.65 -13.43
CA THR A 87 1.87 -5.87 -14.79
C THR A 87 3.00 -6.23 -15.78
N PRO A 88 2.71 -7.04 -16.84
CA PRO A 88 3.73 -7.39 -17.84
C PRO A 88 4.42 -6.19 -18.50
N PRO A 89 3.74 -5.05 -18.79
CA PRO A 89 4.44 -3.86 -19.29
C PRO A 89 5.46 -3.30 -18.31
N LEU A 90 5.16 -3.30 -17.00
CA LEU A 90 6.11 -2.84 -15.99
C LEU A 90 7.29 -3.80 -15.84
N ALA A 91 7.04 -5.11 -15.82
CA ALA A 91 8.11 -6.12 -15.78
C ALA A 91 9.12 -5.93 -16.92
N ARG A 92 8.62 -5.73 -18.16
CA ARG A 92 9.48 -5.42 -19.31
C ARG A 92 10.24 -4.11 -19.13
N ALA A 93 9.58 -3.05 -18.68
CA ALA A 93 10.23 -1.75 -18.46
C ALA A 93 11.34 -1.83 -17.41
N ILE A 94 11.14 -2.59 -16.34
CA ILE A 94 12.16 -2.83 -15.32
C ILE A 94 13.38 -3.50 -15.94
N ARG A 95 13.20 -4.61 -16.67
CA ARG A 95 14.31 -5.33 -17.29
C ARG A 95 15.09 -4.46 -18.27
N VAL A 96 14.41 -3.79 -19.20
CA VAL A 96 15.06 -2.87 -20.15
C VAL A 96 15.85 -1.77 -19.42
N THR A 97 15.29 -1.24 -18.32
CA THR A 97 15.94 -0.19 -17.56
C THR A 97 17.23 -0.67 -16.89
N ILE A 98 17.19 -1.80 -16.18
CA ILE A 98 18.38 -2.28 -15.46
C ILE A 98 19.47 -2.79 -16.40
N ASP A 99 19.10 -3.37 -17.55
CA ASP A 99 20.05 -3.83 -18.59
C ASP A 99 20.78 -2.65 -19.27
N GLY A 100 20.15 -1.47 -19.32
CA GLY A 100 20.74 -0.25 -19.85
C GLY A 100 21.73 0.44 -18.90
N THR A 101 22.09 -0.15 -17.75
CA THR A 101 23.02 0.40 -16.74
C THR A 101 22.73 1.86 -16.38
N PRO A 102 21.53 2.19 -15.86
CA PRO A 102 21.11 3.55 -15.63
C PRO A 102 21.92 4.24 -14.53
N ALA A 103 22.16 5.54 -14.68
CA ALA A 103 22.85 6.36 -13.67
C ALA A 103 21.98 6.60 -12.42
N ALA A 104 20.65 6.59 -12.55
CA ALA A 104 19.72 6.79 -11.45
C ALA A 104 19.80 5.65 -10.42
N ALA A 105 19.80 6.02 -9.14
CA ALA A 105 19.84 5.07 -8.03
C ALA A 105 18.47 4.44 -7.75
N ALA A 106 17.37 5.10 -8.14
CA ALA A 106 16.02 4.63 -7.91
C ALA A 106 15.06 5.03 -9.04
N PHE A 107 13.95 4.29 -9.16
CA PHE A 107 12.87 4.56 -10.11
C PHE A 107 11.53 4.49 -9.41
N ARG A 108 10.62 5.37 -9.84
CA ARG A 108 9.24 5.40 -9.38
C ARG A 108 8.37 4.45 -10.19
N VAL A 109 7.40 3.87 -9.52
CA VAL A 109 6.42 2.95 -10.12
C VAL A 109 5.02 3.46 -9.83
N ARG A 110 4.14 3.46 -10.85
CA ARG A 110 2.72 3.77 -10.63
C ARG A 110 2.03 2.58 -9.99
N ILE A 111 1.41 2.80 -8.84
CA ILE A 111 0.61 1.80 -8.14
C ILE A 111 -0.84 2.22 -8.26
N HIS A 112 -1.65 1.37 -8.86
CA HIS A 112 -3.08 1.58 -9.06
C HIS A 112 -3.87 0.69 -8.12
N LEU A 113 -4.76 1.27 -7.33
CA LEU A 113 -5.69 0.52 -6.50
C LEU A 113 -6.64 -0.28 -7.39
N GLU A 114 -6.75 -1.58 -7.13
CA GLU A 114 -7.81 -2.43 -7.68
C GLU A 114 -8.99 -2.43 -6.70
N PHE A 115 -10.16 -2.00 -7.20
CA PHE A 115 -11.37 -1.93 -6.41
C PHE A 115 -12.55 -2.49 -7.20
N LEU A 116 -13.30 -3.43 -6.60
CA LEU A 116 -14.39 -4.18 -7.26
C LEU A 116 -13.97 -4.78 -8.60
N GLY A 117 -12.78 -5.41 -8.64
CA GLY A 117 -12.24 -6.09 -9.83
C GLY A 117 -11.74 -5.14 -10.94
N ARG A 118 -11.63 -3.85 -10.67
CA ARG A 118 -11.16 -2.87 -11.66
C ARG A 118 -10.00 -2.03 -11.10
N ALA A 119 -8.94 -1.90 -11.89
CA ALA A 119 -7.86 -0.97 -11.58
C ALA A 119 -8.33 0.47 -11.77
N LEU A 120 -8.39 1.24 -10.70
CA LEU A 120 -8.75 2.65 -10.76
C LEU A 120 -7.63 3.46 -11.41
N ARG A 121 -8.00 4.38 -12.29
CA ARG A 121 -7.07 5.27 -13.02
C ARG A 121 -7.14 6.70 -12.50
N PHE A 122 -8.25 7.03 -11.88
CA PHE A 122 -8.62 8.36 -11.43
C PHE A 122 -9.03 8.30 -9.95
N GLY A 123 -9.38 9.45 -9.40
CA GLY A 123 -9.77 9.54 -8.00
C GLY A 123 -8.57 9.80 -7.08
N ARG A 124 -8.85 10.53 -6.02
CA ARG A 124 -7.85 10.86 -5.01
C ARG A 124 -7.40 9.59 -4.29
N HIS A 125 -6.09 9.37 -4.19
CA HIS A 125 -5.47 8.18 -3.58
C HIS A 125 -5.66 6.85 -4.34
N ALA A 126 -6.31 6.85 -5.51
CA ALA A 126 -6.42 5.65 -6.33
C ALA A 126 -5.11 5.30 -7.04
N VAL A 127 -4.26 6.31 -7.28
CA VAL A 127 -2.94 6.14 -7.90
C VAL A 127 -1.88 6.85 -7.06
N VAL A 128 -0.83 6.13 -6.72
CA VAL A 128 0.38 6.68 -6.09
C VAL A 128 1.62 6.31 -6.90
N THR A 129 2.69 7.08 -6.75
CA THR A 129 3.91 6.87 -7.56
C THR A 129 5.16 6.93 -6.68
N PRO A 130 5.34 5.97 -5.74
CA PRO A 130 6.52 5.88 -4.91
C PRO A 130 7.74 5.38 -5.68
N ALA A 131 8.95 5.63 -5.16
CA ALA A 131 10.14 4.92 -5.59
C ALA A 131 10.10 3.48 -5.04
N ARG A 132 10.21 2.48 -5.92
CA ARG A 132 10.07 1.04 -5.57
C ARG A 132 11.18 0.18 -6.18
N LEU A 133 11.74 0.55 -7.34
CA LEU A 133 12.93 -0.09 -7.93
C LEU A 133 14.16 0.73 -7.56
N PHE A 134 15.19 0.09 -7.00
CA PHE A 134 16.37 0.81 -6.53
C PHE A 134 17.64 -0.04 -6.48
N ARG A 135 18.78 0.64 -6.49
CA ARG A 135 20.11 0.07 -6.21
C ARG A 135 20.25 -0.12 -4.70
N ARG A 136 20.47 -1.37 -4.26
CA ARG A 136 20.63 -1.74 -2.84
C ARG A 136 21.79 -1.01 -2.14
N ASP A 137 22.87 -0.75 -2.87
CA ASP A 137 24.07 -0.05 -2.39
C ASP A 137 23.90 1.48 -2.32
N ARG A 138 22.80 2.05 -2.88
CA ARG A 138 22.60 3.49 -3.02
C ARG A 138 21.26 3.99 -2.47
N ALA A 139 20.43 3.13 -1.95
CA ALA A 139 19.14 3.50 -1.41
C ALA A 139 18.72 2.59 -0.25
N ARG A 140 18.02 3.18 0.73
CA ARG A 140 17.54 2.47 1.92
C ARG A 140 16.23 3.08 2.39
N PHE A 141 15.32 2.27 2.95
CA PHE A 141 14.12 2.79 3.58
C PHE A 141 14.45 3.52 4.88
N SER A 142 13.73 4.61 5.16
CA SER A 142 13.82 5.31 6.44
C SER A 142 13.41 4.39 7.60
N PRO A 143 13.91 4.63 8.83
CA PRO A 143 13.61 3.79 9.99
C PRO A 143 12.19 4.01 10.54
N ASP A 144 11.37 4.85 9.89
CA ASP A 144 10.03 5.18 10.33
C ASP A 144 9.16 3.92 10.43
N ALA A 145 8.45 3.76 11.55
CA ALA A 145 7.57 2.62 11.77
C ALA A 145 6.34 2.65 10.85
N VAL A 146 5.87 3.85 10.53
CA VAL A 146 4.76 4.14 9.61
C VAL A 146 5.17 5.28 8.70
N HIS A 147 4.75 5.26 7.43
CA HIS A 147 5.11 6.26 6.39
C HIS A 147 6.59 6.24 5.99
N GLU A 148 7.18 5.05 5.94
CA GLU A 148 8.53 4.85 5.46
C GLU A 148 8.72 5.40 4.05
N ARG A 149 9.90 5.97 3.80
CA ARG A 149 10.29 6.52 2.51
C ARG A 149 11.61 5.91 2.07
N LEU A 150 11.73 5.63 0.78
CA LEU A 150 13.02 5.25 0.22
C LEU A 150 13.92 6.50 0.16
N LEU A 151 15.05 6.44 0.85
CA LEU A 151 16.07 7.49 0.90
C LEU A 151 17.13 7.15 -0.17
N PHE A 152 17.41 8.10 -1.06
CA PHE A 152 18.40 7.98 -2.15
C PHE A 152 18.77 9.37 -2.65
N GLU A 153 19.88 9.48 -3.36
CA GLU A 153 20.32 10.73 -3.97
C GLU A 153 19.98 10.78 -5.47
N GLY A 154 19.71 11.98 -5.95
CA GLY A 154 19.47 12.27 -7.35
C GLY A 154 18.02 12.03 -7.82
N PRO A 155 17.79 12.04 -9.13
CA PRO A 155 16.48 11.91 -9.71
C PRO A 155 15.97 10.46 -9.65
N ALA A 156 14.63 10.29 -9.54
CA ALA A 156 13.96 9.01 -9.67
C ALA A 156 12.93 9.09 -10.81
N PRO A 157 13.29 8.73 -12.05
CA PRO A 157 12.38 8.67 -13.17
C PRO A 157 11.24 7.66 -12.93
N THR A 158 10.09 7.90 -13.56
CA THR A 158 8.94 6.99 -13.47
C THR A 158 8.97 5.98 -14.61
N LEU A 159 8.90 4.70 -14.28
CA LEU A 159 8.83 3.61 -15.25
C LEU A 159 7.46 3.55 -15.93
N SER A 160 7.43 3.04 -17.15
CA SER A 160 6.18 2.72 -17.84
C SER A 160 5.55 1.44 -17.26
N GLY A 161 4.22 1.33 -17.38
CA GLY A 161 3.47 0.25 -16.74
C GLY A 161 3.02 0.60 -15.32
N ARG A 162 2.59 -0.40 -14.56
CA ARG A 162 2.01 -0.20 -13.21
C ARG A 162 2.07 -1.47 -12.37
N VAL A 163 1.90 -1.29 -11.08
CA VAL A 163 1.51 -2.31 -10.12
C VAL A 163 0.01 -2.20 -9.87
N LEU A 164 -0.67 -3.31 -9.69
CA LEU A 164 -2.06 -3.39 -9.22
C LEU A 164 -2.02 -3.72 -7.73
N HIS A 165 -2.57 -2.83 -6.92
CA HIS A 165 -2.65 -3.00 -5.47
C HIS A 165 -4.04 -3.53 -5.09
N ARG A 166 -4.10 -4.78 -4.68
CA ARG A 166 -5.32 -5.50 -4.29
C ARG A 166 -5.61 -5.38 -2.80
N SER A 167 -5.68 -4.14 -2.30
CA SER A 167 -5.82 -3.85 -0.86
C SER A 167 -7.06 -4.47 -0.21
N TYR A 168 -8.07 -4.83 -0.98
CA TYR A 168 -9.35 -5.30 -0.47
C TYR A 168 -9.76 -6.60 -1.16
N ARG A 169 -10.08 -7.64 -0.35
CA ARG A 169 -10.62 -8.93 -0.85
C ARG A 169 -12.00 -8.74 -1.47
N ASP A 170 -12.85 -8.00 -0.76
CA ASP A 170 -14.22 -7.70 -1.10
C ASP A 170 -14.70 -6.42 -0.38
N LEU A 171 -15.97 -6.08 -0.57
CA LEU A 171 -16.59 -4.92 0.08
C LEU A 171 -16.68 -5.07 1.60
N ALA A 172 -16.93 -6.30 2.10
CA ALA A 172 -17.02 -6.56 3.54
C ALA A 172 -15.65 -6.31 4.22
N HIS A 173 -14.57 -6.80 3.60
CA HIS A 173 -13.20 -6.52 4.06
C HIS A 173 -12.88 -5.01 4.03
N TYR A 174 -13.30 -4.29 2.97
CA TYR A 174 -13.18 -2.83 2.92
C TYR A 174 -13.88 -2.16 4.10
N LEU A 175 -15.14 -2.51 4.37
CA LEU A 175 -15.94 -1.92 5.44
C LEU A 175 -15.37 -2.23 6.83
N ALA A 176 -14.92 -3.46 7.06
CA ALA A 176 -14.26 -3.84 8.31
C ALA A 176 -12.97 -3.03 8.55
N LYS A 177 -12.16 -2.87 7.49
CA LYS A 177 -10.94 -2.05 7.53
C LYS A 177 -11.27 -0.58 7.77
N LEU A 178 -12.29 -0.04 7.10
CA LEU A 178 -12.80 1.32 7.29
C LEU A 178 -13.24 1.55 8.74
N ASP A 179 -14.02 0.63 9.31
CA ASP A 179 -14.49 0.71 10.69
C ASP A 179 -13.32 0.74 11.68
N ARG A 180 -12.38 -0.20 11.56
CA ARG A 180 -11.18 -0.29 12.41
C ARG A 180 -10.34 0.99 12.35
N TYR A 181 -9.99 1.47 11.15
CA TYR A 181 -9.14 2.65 11.00
C TYR A 181 -9.82 3.94 11.46
N THR A 182 -11.12 4.07 11.22
CA THR A 182 -11.87 5.25 11.71
C THR A 182 -12.02 5.24 13.22
N THR A 183 -12.09 4.06 13.87
CA THR A 183 -12.11 3.92 15.34
C THR A 183 -10.77 4.35 15.94
N LEU A 184 -9.65 3.83 15.42
CA LEU A 184 -8.31 4.20 15.90
C LEU A 184 -8.06 5.71 15.74
N ALA A 185 -8.32 6.24 14.55
CA ALA A 185 -8.13 7.66 14.26
C ALA A 185 -9.06 8.59 15.07
N ALA A 186 -10.26 8.13 15.45
CA ALA A 186 -11.15 8.87 16.35
C ALA A 186 -10.58 8.89 17.77
N GLY A 187 -10.04 7.77 18.26
CA GLY A 187 -9.36 7.66 19.56
C GLY A 187 -8.14 8.58 19.67
N GLU A 188 -7.26 8.57 18.68
CA GLU A 188 -6.09 9.45 18.62
C GLU A 188 -6.51 10.94 18.65
N ARG A 189 -7.50 11.30 17.85
CA ARG A 189 -8.02 12.68 17.83
C ARG A 189 -8.70 13.08 19.12
N PHE A 190 -9.38 12.14 19.79
CA PHE A 190 -9.95 12.36 21.11
C PHE A 190 -8.87 12.63 22.15
N ALA A 191 -7.82 11.81 22.19
CA ALA A 191 -6.67 11.98 23.07
C ALA A 191 -5.94 13.31 22.82
N ALA A 192 -5.84 13.73 21.54
CA ALA A 192 -5.29 15.03 21.15
C ALA A 192 -6.22 16.23 21.44
N GLY A 193 -7.37 16.05 22.09
CA GLY A 193 -8.30 17.12 22.42
C GLY A 193 -9.11 17.65 21.22
N ALA A 194 -9.03 17.03 20.04
CA ALA A 194 -9.71 17.51 18.82
C ALA A 194 -11.24 17.52 18.97
N ARG A 195 -11.91 18.48 18.33
CA ARG A 195 -13.38 18.58 18.31
C ARG A 195 -13.95 17.99 17.02
N PRO A 196 -15.15 17.38 17.06
CA PRO A 196 -15.83 16.95 15.86
C PRO A 196 -16.26 18.16 15.01
N SER A 197 -16.33 17.94 13.69
CA SER A 197 -16.83 18.95 12.76
C SER A 197 -18.29 19.30 13.08
N ARG A 198 -18.64 20.57 12.95
CA ARG A 198 -20.03 21.07 13.09
C ARG A 198 -20.88 20.83 11.85
N VAL A 199 -20.24 20.58 10.70
CA VAL A 199 -20.90 20.42 9.40
C VAL A 199 -20.46 19.10 8.72
N PRO A 200 -20.65 17.94 9.37
CA PRO A 200 -20.11 16.67 8.87
C PRO A 200 -20.72 16.25 7.53
N ALA A 201 -22.00 16.52 7.30
CA ALA A 201 -22.69 16.18 6.05
C ALA A 201 -22.17 17.02 4.86
N LEU A 202 -21.96 18.32 5.06
CA LEU A 202 -21.40 19.19 4.03
C LEU A 202 -19.97 18.77 3.70
N ARG A 203 -19.18 18.40 4.71
CA ARG A 203 -17.83 17.89 4.50
C ARG A 203 -17.82 16.57 3.73
N PHE A 204 -18.72 15.65 4.05
CA PHE A 204 -18.87 14.39 3.31
C PHE A 204 -19.24 14.65 1.85
N ALA A 205 -20.25 15.49 1.60
CA ALA A 205 -20.66 15.85 0.23
C ALA A 205 -19.49 16.47 -0.57
N TRP A 206 -18.74 17.38 0.07
CA TRP A 206 -17.53 17.94 -0.53
C TRP A 206 -16.47 16.89 -0.83
N ASP A 207 -16.20 15.98 0.11
CA ASP A 207 -15.21 14.90 -0.07
C ASP A 207 -15.61 13.95 -1.20
N VAL A 208 -16.91 13.66 -1.38
CA VAL A 208 -17.43 12.91 -2.54
C VAL A 208 -17.23 13.68 -3.84
N PHE A 209 -17.63 14.95 -3.87
CA PHE A 209 -17.48 15.81 -5.05
C PHE A 209 -16.00 15.93 -5.46
N ASP A 210 -15.11 16.21 -4.51
CA ASP A 210 -13.66 16.30 -4.72
C ASP A 210 -13.12 15.04 -5.39
N ARG A 211 -13.46 13.83 -4.87
CA ARG A 211 -12.96 12.58 -5.41
C ARG A 211 -13.60 12.15 -6.72
N ALA A 212 -14.91 12.33 -6.83
CA ALA A 212 -15.67 11.88 -7.98
C ALA A 212 -15.50 12.83 -9.19
N VAL A 213 -15.51 14.14 -8.95
CA VAL A 213 -15.52 15.15 -10.02
C VAL A 213 -14.15 15.78 -10.20
N LEU A 214 -13.59 16.44 -9.16
CA LEU A 214 -12.33 17.18 -9.29
C LEU A 214 -11.14 16.26 -9.56
N HIS A 215 -11.16 15.05 -9.01
CA HIS A 215 -10.15 14.01 -9.26
C HIS A 215 -10.61 12.96 -10.28
N LEU A 216 -11.66 13.25 -11.05
CA LEU A 216 -12.13 12.46 -12.18
C LEU A 216 -12.51 11.01 -11.84
N GLY A 217 -12.82 10.68 -10.57
CA GLY A 217 -13.16 9.31 -10.16
C GLY A 217 -14.36 8.74 -10.92
N LEU A 218 -15.29 9.58 -11.40
CA LEU A 218 -16.42 9.18 -12.26
C LEU A 218 -15.96 8.52 -13.57
N LEU A 219 -14.78 8.85 -14.09
CA LEU A 219 -14.27 8.26 -15.33
C LEU A 219 -13.88 6.78 -15.18
N ASP A 220 -13.73 6.29 -13.96
CA ASP A 220 -13.58 4.85 -13.67
C ASP A 220 -14.93 4.12 -13.57
N GLY A 221 -16.04 4.80 -13.86
CA GLY A 221 -17.40 4.23 -13.84
C GLY A 221 -17.90 3.90 -12.43
N ALA A 222 -18.76 2.89 -12.31
CA ALA A 222 -19.35 2.50 -11.03
C ALA A 222 -18.32 2.17 -9.92
N PRO A 223 -17.21 1.44 -10.18
CA PRO A 223 -16.17 1.23 -9.17
C PRO A 223 -15.51 2.52 -8.68
N GLY A 224 -15.26 3.48 -9.57
CA GLY A 224 -14.66 4.77 -9.20
C GLY A 224 -15.61 5.63 -8.36
N LEU A 225 -16.90 5.68 -8.72
CA LEU A 225 -17.92 6.36 -7.92
C LEU A 225 -18.08 5.70 -6.55
N ALA A 226 -18.18 4.36 -6.50
CA ALA A 226 -18.28 3.62 -5.25
C ALA A 226 -17.08 3.90 -4.34
N PHE A 227 -15.87 3.88 -4.90
CA PHE A 227 -14.65 4.21 -4.14
C PHE A 227 -14.66 5.67 -3.65
N ALA A 228 -15.11 6.62 -4.47
CA ALA A 228 -15.23 8.03 -4.07
C ALA A 228 -16.16 8.20 -2.86
N VAL A 229 -17.34 7.56 -2.88
CA VAL A 229 -18.32 7.62 -1.79
C VAL A 229 -17.78 6.92 -0.53
N LEU A 230 -17.29 5.69 -0.66
CA LEU A 230 -16.81 4.90 0.45
C LEU A 230 -15.57 5.51 1.10
N SER A 231 -14.64 6.04 0.30
CA SER A 231 -13.44 6.70 0.84
C SER A 231 -13.75 8.06 1.49
N ALA A 232 -14.77 8.78 1.03
CA ALA A 232 -15.30 9.96 1.73
C ALA A 232 -15.89 9.59 3.10
N GLY A 233 -16.45 8.39 3.22
CA GLY A 233 -16.94 7.81 4.46
C GLY A 233 -15.90 7.78 5.59
N ASN A 234 -14.60 7.68 5.27
CA ASN A 234 -13.54 7.75 6.28
C ASN A 234 -13.63 9.01 7.16
N THR A 235 -13.80 10.18 6.54
CA THR A 235 -13.94 11.44 7.26
C THR A 235 -15.24 11.50 8.05
N TRP A 236 -16.34 10.99 7.47
CA TRP A 236 -17.65 10.94 8.10
C TRP A 236 -17.65 10.05 9.34
N PHE A 237 -17.27 8.77 9.21
CA PHE A 237 -17.28 7.80 10.32
C PHE A 237 -16.33 8.21 11.45
N ARG A 238 -15.11 8.63 11.12
CA ARG A 238 -14.16 9.14 12.10
C ARG A 238 -14.75 10.31 12.90
N ASN A 239 -15.44 11.24 12.23
CA ASN A 239 -16.03 12.40 12.89
C ASN A 239 -17.22 12.01 13.78
N ARG A 240 -18.04 11.05 13.35
CA ARG A 240 -19.15 10.51 14.15
C ARG A 240 -18.64 9.80 15.40
N LYS A 241 -17.65 8.92 15.27
CA LYS A 241 -17.01 8.21 16.40
C LYS A 241 -16.34 9.18 17.37
N LEU A 242 -15.68 10.23 16.88
CA LEU A 242 -15.11 11.27 17.73
C LEU A 242 -16.20 12.03 18.53
N ALA A 243 -17.33 12.31 17.90
CA ALA A 243 -18.47 12.98 18.56
C ALA A 243 -19.09 12.08 19.65
N GLU A 244 -19.15 10.79 19.42
CA GLU A 244 -19.62 9.78 20.37
C GLU A 244 -18.69 9.68 21.58
N LEU A 245 -17.39 9.51 21.38
CA LEU A 245 -16.38 9.49 22.45
C LEU A 245 -16.49 10.72 23.35
N ARG A 246 -16.68 11.90 22.77
CA ARG A 246 -16.85 13.14 23.54
C ARG A 246 -18.16 13.21 24.32
N ARG A 247 -19.27 12.65 23.77
CA ARG A 247 -20.55 12.58 24.48
C ARG A 247 -20.47 11.66 25.68
N THR A 248 -19.90 10.49 25.50
CA THR A 248 -19.68 9.53 26.58
C THR A 248 -18.79 10.10 27.67
N ALA A 249 -17.67 10.73 27.33
CA ALA A 249 -16.78 11.38 28.28
C ALA A 249 -17.42 12.57 29.02
N ALA A 250 -18.45 13.21 28.44
CA ALA A 250 -19.21 14.28 29.09
C ALA A 250 -20.41 13.78 29.91
N GLY A 251 -20.56 12.45 30.14
CA GLY A 251 -21.64 11.85 30.91
C GLY A 251 -23.02 11.91 30.23
N ARG A 252 -23.08 12.05 28.91
CA ARG A 252 -24.34 12.03 28.14
C ARG A 252 -24.48 10.69 27.43
N GLU A 253 -25.55 9.95 27.78
CA GLU A 253 -25.88 8.72 27.08
C GLU A 253 -26.13 8.94 25.58
N PRO A 254 -25.83 7.94 24.69
CA PRO A 254 -26.14 8.03 23.28
C PRO A 254 -27.67 8.08 23.05
N SER A 255 -28.12 9.05 22.29
CA SER A 255 -29.51 9.17 21.83
C SER A 255 -29.73 8.32 20.57
#